data_6769c980391784d06471e99ca436e645
#
_entry.id   6769c980391784d06471e99ca436e645
#
_cell.length_a   1.000
_cell.length_b   1.000
_cell.length_c   1.000
_cell.angle_alpha   90.00
_cell.angle_beta   90.00
_cell.angle_gamma   90.00
#
_symmetry.space_group_name_H-M   'P 1'
#
loop_
_entity.id
_entity.type
_entity.pdbx_description
1 polymer ?
#
loop_
_entity_poly.entity_id
_entity_poly.type
_entity_poly.pdbx_seq_one_letter_code
_entity_poly.pdbx_strand_id
1 'polypeptide(L)' 'MVRLKIREIAEAKKINMSKLSRMADLNYNTVRAVWDNDTKDVTVSTLEKFAKALKVNIAELIEVLPDKQ' A
#
# COMPACT_ATOMS: atom_id res chain seq x y z
N MET A 1 -4.05 -0.20 -15.89
CA MET A 1 -3.50 0.67 -14.85
C MET A 1 -3.84 0.10 -13.48
N VAL A 2 -2.92 0.20 -12.56
CA VAL A 2 -3.09 -0.35 -11.21
C VAL A 2 -3.08 0.78 -10.19
N ARG A 3 -4.02 0.73 -9.26
CA ARG A 3 -4.10 1.69 -8.17
C ARG A 3 -3.89 0.95 -6.85
N LEU A 4 -3.08 1.53 -5.97
CA LEU A 4 -2.80 0.93 -4.67
C LEU A 4 -3.79 1.44 -3.63
N LYS A 5 -4.35 0.53 -2.85
CA LYS A 5 -5.34 0.89 -1.82
C LYS A 5 -4.75 0.84 -0.41
N ILE A 6 -3.44 0.95 -0.32
CA ILE A 6 -2.73 0.86 0.95
C ILE A 6 -3.21 1.92 1.94
N ARG A 7 -3.30 3.16 1.50
CA ARG A 7 -3.76 4.25 2.35
C ARG A 7 -5.18 4.02 2.84
N GLU A 8 -6.07 3.63 1.95
CA GLU A 8 -7.48 3.42 2.30
C GLU A 8 -7.63 2.34 3.36
N ILE A 9 -6.92 1.23 3.18
CA ILE A 9 -6.99 0.12 4.12
C ILE A 9 -6.37 0.51 5.46
N ALA A 10 -5.23 1.19 5.43
CA ALA A 10 -4.58 1.64 6.65
C ALA A 10 -5.46 2.61 7.43
N GLU A 11 -6.07 3.56 6.74
CA GLU A 11 -6.95 4.53 7.38
C GLU A 11 -8.18 3.86 7.99
N ALA A 12 -8.72 2.88 7.30
CA ALA A 12 -9.87 2.12 7.82
C ALA A 12 -9.50 1.38 9.10
N LYS A 13 -8.23 0.99 9.24
CA LYS A 13 -7.72 0.31 10.42
C LYS A 13 -7.11 1.27 11.43
N LYS A 14 -7.19 2.58 11.17
CA LYS A 14 -6.64 3.63 12.03
C LYS A 14 -5.14 3.50 12.22
N ILE A 15 -4.46 3.16 11.14
CA ILE A 15 -3.00 3.03 11.09
C ILE A 15 -2.45 4.20 10.29
N ASN A 16 -1.57 5.00 10.91
CA ASN A 16 -0.95 6.11 10.19
C ASN A 16 0.35 5.66 9.51
N MET A 17 0.98 6.57 8.76
CA MET A 17 2.19 6.24 8.01
C MET A 17 3.34 5.78 8.89
N SER A 18 3.55 6.45 10.02
CA SER A 18 4.63 6.09 10.93
C SER A 18 4.44 4.68 11.49
N LYS A 19 3.23 4.39 11.90
CA LYS A 19 2.93 3.07 12.45
C LYS A 19 3.05 2.01 11.36
N LEU A 20 2.56 2.31 10.17
CA LEU A 20 2.63 1.37 9.06
C LEU A 20 4.07 1.06 8.68
N SER A 21 4.94 2.07 8.65
CA SER A 21 6.35 1.84 8.32
C SER A 21 7.01 0.89 9.31
N ARG A 22 6.69 1.03 10.59
CA ARG A 22 7.23 0.14 11.62
C ARG A 22 6.64 -1.27 11.50
N MET A 23 5.33 -1.36 11.27
CA MET A 23 4.67 -2.66 11.16
C MET A 23 5.13 -3.43 9.94
N ALA A 24 5.36 -2.74 8.84
CA ALA A 24 5.77 -3.35 7.58
C ALA A 24 7.28 -3.48 7.45
N ASP A 25 8.04 -2.94 8.41
CA ASP A 25 9.50 -2.92 8.35
C ASP A 25 9.98 -2.28 7.06
N LEU A 26 9.40 -1.13 6.75
CA LEU A 26 9.74 -0.36 5.55
C LEU A 26 10.19 1.03 5.95
N ASN A 27 11.02 1.63 5.09
CA ASN A 27 11.44 3.01 5.26
C ASN A 27 10.21 3.92 5.21
N TYR A 28 10.17 4.91 6.09
CA TYR A 28 9.06 5.85 6.16
C TYR A 28 8.83 6.54 4.81
N ASN A 29 9.92 6.89 4.11
CA ASN A 29 9.80 7.55 2.81
C ASN A 29 9.12 6.65 1.78
N THR A 30 9.35 5.34 1.88
CA THR A 30 8.69 4.37 0.99
C THR A 30 7.19 4.36 1.25
N VAL A 31 6.80 4.36 2.52
CA VAL A 31 5.38 4.38 2.90
C VAL A 31 4.74 5.68 2.44
N ARG A 32 5.42 6.80 2.68
CA ARG A 32 4.90 8.11 2.28
C ARG A 32 4.72 8.20 0.77
N ALA A 33 5.65 7.64 0.01
CA ALA A 33 5.57 7.69 -1.45
C ALA A 33 4.32 6.98 -1.96
N VAL A 34 4.00 5.79 -1.42
CA VAL A 34 2.77 5.08 -1.81
C VAL A 34 1.53 5.73 -1.23
N TRP A 35 1.65 6.35 -0.07
CA TRP A 35 0.54 7.04 0.56
C TRP A 35 0.08 8.23 -0.27
N ASP A 36 1.05 8.99 -0.78
CA ASP A 36 0.77 10.19 -1.55
C ASP A 36 0.48 9.91 -3.02
N ASN A 37 0.97 8.79 -3.55
CA ASN A 37 0.80 8.45 -4.95
C ASN A 37 0.34 6.99 -5.06
N ASP A 38 -0.96 6.80 -5.23
CA ASP A 38 -1.56 5.47 -5.25
C ASP A 38 -1.32 4.71 -6.56
N THR A 39 -0.69 5.33 -7.53
CA THR A 39 -0.33 4.66 -8.79
C THR A 39 1.17 4.40 -8.90
N LYS A 40 1.91 4.61 -7.82
CA LYS A 40 3.35 4.40 -7.83
C LYS A 40 3.69 2.92 -8.00
N ASP A 41 4.69 2.64 -8.81
CA ASP A 41 5.19 1.29 -8.99
C ASP A 41 5.93 0.84 -7.74
N VAL A 42 5.60 -0.34 -7.28
CA VAL A 42 6.28 -0.96 -6.14
C VAL A 42 6.57 -2.42 -6.48
N THR A 43 7.57 -2.98 -5.81
CA THR A 43 7.89 -4.38 -6.03
C THR A 43 6.89 -5.27 -5.32
N VAL A 44 6.80 -6.53 -5.77
CA VAL A 44 5.95 -7.52 -5.11
C VAL A 44 6.38 -7.71 -3.66
N SER A 45 7.68 -7.68 -3.42
CA SER A 45 8.22 -7.80 -2.06
C SER A 45 7.68 -6.71 -1.15
N THR A 46 7.63 -5.47 -1.64
CA THR A 46 7.08 -4.35 -0.86
C THR A 46 5.59 -4.55 -0.62
N LEU A 47 4.86 -5.00 -1.62
CA LEU A 47 3.43 -5.28 -1.47
C LEU A 47 3.18 -6.36 -0.44
N GLU A 48 4.02 -7.40 -0.42
CA GLU A 48 3.90 -8.46 0.58
C GLU A 48 4.08 -7.92 1.99
N LYS A 49 5.02 -7.00 2.18
CA LYS A 49 5.25 -6.39 3.48
C LYS A 49 4.03 -5.58 3.94
N PHE A 50 3.44 -4.82 3.03
CA PHE A 50 2.22 -4.07 3.35
C PHE A 50 1.06 -5.00 3.67
N ALA A 51 0.89 -6.06 2.87
CA ALA A 51 -0.20 -7.00 3.08
C ALA A 51 -0.08 -7.67 4.44
N LYS A 52 1.12 -8.06 4.80
CA LYS A 52 1.37 -8.71 6.08
C LYS A 52 1.10 -7.76 7.24
N ALA A 53 1.56 -6.51 7.12
CA ALA A 53 1.36 -5.51 8.15
C ALA A 53 -0.12 -5.19 8.33
N LEU A 54 -0.85 -5.10 7.24
CA LEU A 54 -2.27 -4.76 7.27
C LEU A 54 -3.18 -5.99 7.44
N LYS A 55 -2.58 -7.18 7.45
CA LYS A 55 -3.30 -8.46 7.62
C LYS A 55 -4.36 -8.66 6.55
N VAL A 56 -3.98 -8.40 5.31
CA VAL A 56 -4.85 -8.59 4.16
C VAL A 56 -4.08 -9.33 3.08
N ASN A 57 -4.78 -9.79 2.06
CA ASN A 57 -4.14 -10.40 0.90
C ASN A 57 -3.59 -9.30 -0.02
N ILE A 58 -2.53 -9.63 -0.78
CA ILE A 58 -1.97 -8.67 -1.73
C ILE A 58 -3.03 -8.19 -2.70
N ALA A 59 -3.93 -9.07 -3.13
CA ALA A 59 -5.00 -8.71 -4.06
C ALA A 59 -5.89 -7.58 -3.52
N GLU A 60 -6.01 -7.48 -2.20
CA GLU A 60 -6.83 -6.44 -1.58
C GLU A 60 -6.14 -5.08 -1.60
N LEU A 61 -4.83 -5.06 -1.82
CA LEU A 61 -4.07 -3.81 -1.89
C LEU A 61 -4.08 -3.19 -3.28
N ILE A 62 -4.53 -3.94 -4.26
CA ILE A 62 -4.43 -3.55 -5.67
C ILE A 62 -5.81 -3.45 -6.28
N GLU A 63 -6.04 -2.35 -6.97
CA GLU A 63 -7.25 -2.18 -7.77
C GLU A 63 -6.82 -2.04 -9.22
N VAL A 64 -7.31 -2.94 -10.07
CA VAL A 64 -7.02 -2.87 -11.49
C VAL A 64 -8.07 -2.00 -12.16
N LEU A 65 -7.63 -0.90 -12.73
CA LEU A 65 -8.51 0.03 -13.42
C LEU A 65 -8.51 -0.26 -14.91
N PRO A 66 -9.67 -0.18 -15.56
CA PRO A 66 -9.71 -0.42 -17.00
C PRO A 66 -8.92 0.64 -17.75
N ASP A 67 -8.21 0.21 -18.77
CA ASP A 67 -7.49 1.14 -19.62
C ASP A 67 -8.47 1.90 -20.47
N LYS A 68 -8.21 3.19 -20.62
CA LYS A 68 -8.99 4.02 -21.53
C LYS A 68 -8.64 3.68 -22.96
N GLN A 69 -9.63 3.51 -23.78
CA GLN A 69 -9.43 3.24 -25.19
C GLN A 69 -9.51 4.52 -26.01
#